data_c689858eb635086eacbeaa98720a9f50
#
_entry.id   c689858eb635086eacbeaa98720a9f50
#
_cell.length_a   1.000
_cell.length_b   1.000
_cell.length_c   1.000
_cell.angle_alpha   90.00
_cell.angle_beta   90.00
_cell.angle_gamma   90.00
#
_symmetry.space_group_name_H-M   'P 1'
#
loop_
_entity.id
_entity.type
_entity.pdbx_description
1 polymer ?
#
loop_
_entity_poly.entity_id
_entity_poly.type
_entity_poly.pdbx_seq_one_letter_code
_entity_poly.pdbx_strand_id
1 'polypeptide(L)'
;MIKVAKAVVLITCLGAILAVTVPASASQAMHRNRTIRIGSCQISGRFATCEASGSVNNPIRIKVHVKAVPNQRFSGNWSMVCSKRNGAASSSGTVSGLTPRVKELRMPFASPDSCDVAAIASLNGRGSLHVYLTARVP
;
A
#
# COMPACT_ATOMS: atom_id res chain seq x y z
N MET A 1 14.89 1.60 -78.91
CA MET A 1 14.29 1.46 -78.37
C MET A 1 14.25 1.24 -77.14
N ILE A 2 14.05 1.23 -76.32
CA ILE A 2 13.90 1.45 -75.31
C ILE A 2 13.56 0.91 -74.29
N LYS A 3 13.63 0.79 -73.49
CA LYS A 3 13.25 0.53 -72.62
C LYS A 3 13.42 0.36 -71.50
N VAL A 4 13.32 0.51 -70.78
CA VAL A 4 12.95 0.58 -69.96
C VAL A 4 12.68 0.35 -68.92
N ALA A 5 12.66 0.33 -68.18
CA ALA A 5 12.42 0.39 -67.30
C ALA A 5 12.09 0.08 -66.31
N LYS A 6 12.02 -0.13 -65.64
CA LYS A 6 11.45 -0.23 -64.75
C LYS A 6 11.61 -0.68 -63.72
N ALA A 7 11.60 -0.58 -62.95
CA ALA A 7 11.50 -0.76 -62.04
C ALA A 7 11.33 -0.70 -61.03
N VAL A 8 11.26 -0.66 -60.43
CA VAL A 8 11.06 -0.64 -59.54
C VAL A 8 10.84 -0.74 -58.46
N VAL A 9 10.73 -0.53 -57.75
CA VAL A 9 10.27 -0.23 -57.03
C VAL A 9 10.02 -0.75 -56.01
N LEU A 10 9.87 -0.88 -55.49
CA LEU A 10 9.38 -1.14 -54.70
C LEU A 10 9.49 -1.44 -53.59
N ILE A 11 9.82 -1.47 -53.08
CA ILE A 11 10.13 -1.83 -52.13
C ILE A 11 9.95 -1.54 -50.98
N THR A 12 9.71 -1.09 -50.65
CA THR A 12 9.78 -0.43 -49.87
C THR A 12 9.03 -0.40 -48.75
N CYS A 13 8.21 -0.77 -48.71
CA CYS A 13 7.39 -0.62 -47.77
C CYS A 13 7.49 -1.35 -46.61
N LEU A 14 8.24 -2.03 -46.60
CA LEU A 14 8.30 -2.88 -45.69
C LEU A 14 8.62 -2.54 -44.40
N GLY A 15 9.19 -1.73 -44.19
CA GLY A 15 9.67 -1.60 -42.92
C GLY A 15 8.84 -1.08 -41.93
N ALA A 16 7.95 -0.55 -42.32
CA ALA A 16 7.30 0.20 -41.39
C ALA A 16 6.57 -0.51 -40.37
N ILE A 17 6.32 -1.59 -40.60
CA ILE A 17 5.49 -2.16 -39.81
C ILE A 17 5.87 -2.57 -38.54
N LEU A 18 6.97 -2.79 -38.45
CA LEU A 18 7.34 -3.41 -37.33
C LEU A 18 7.26 -2.68 -36.12
N ALA A 19 7.31 -1.52 -36.19
CA ALA A 19 7.47 -0.80 -35.00
C ALA A 19 6.30 -0.80 -34.11
N VAL A 20 5.30 -1.17 -34.61
CA VAL A 20 4.16 -0.91 -33.88
C VAL A 20 3.86 -1.77 -32.74
N THR A 21 4.37 -2.86 -32.72
CA THR A 21 3.86 -3.80 -31.78
C THR A 21 4.53 -3.81 -30.45
N VAL A 22 5.62 -3.20 -30.38
CA VAL A 22 6.38 -3.35 -29.20
C VAL A 22 5.88 -2.64 -27.96
N PRO A 23 5.40 -1.49 -28.03
CA PRO A 23 5.07 -0.77 -26.82
C PRO A 23 3.91 -1.33 -26.03
N ALA A 24 3.08 -2.00 -26.66
CA ALA A 24 1.89 -2.44 -25.97
C ALA A 24 2.14 -3.49 -24.89
N SER A 25 3.12 -4.26 -25.04
CA SER A 25 3.36 -5.28 -24.04
C SER A 25 4.11 -4.76 -22.84
N ALA A 26 4.75 -3.66 -22.95
CA ALA A 26 5.50 -3.14 -21.83
C ALA A 26 4.61 -2.54 -20.77
N SER A 27 3.48 -2.04 -21.10
CA SER A 27 2.62 -1.41 -20.12
C SER A 27 1.90 -2.39 -19.21
N GLN A 28 1.78 -3.60 -19.60
CA GLN A 28 1.09 -4.58 -18.78
C GLN A 28 1.93 -5.11 -17.62
N ALA A 29 3.21 -4.93 -17.69
CA ALA A 29 4.09 -5.46 -16.67
C ALA A 29 4.22 -4.58 -15.44
N MET A 30 3.61 -3.45 -15.42
CA MET A 30 3.87 -2.43 -14.41
C MET A 30 2.94 -2.41 -13.21
N HIS A 31 1.95 -3.24 -13.17
CA HIS A 31 1.06 -3.29 -12.03
C HIS A 31 1.67 -4.12 -10.91
N ARG A 32 2.64 -3.55 -10.24
CA ARG A 32 3.20 -4.17 -9.04
C ARG A 32 2.54 -3.58 -7.83
N ASN A 33 1.97 -4.43 -7.02
CA ASN A 33 1.47 -4.02 -5.73
C ASN A 33 2.59 -3.37 -4.92
N ARG A 34 2.34 -2.21 -4.40
CA ARG A 34 3.31 -1.46 -3.60
C ARG A 34 2.83 -1.30 -2.17
N THR A 35 3.76 -1.16 -1.26
CA THR A 35 3.46 -0.87 0.14
C THR A 35 3.74 0.60 0.39
N ILE A 36 2.78 1.28 0.99
CA ILE A 36 2.90 2.69 1.33
C ILE A 36 2.65 2.87 2.83
N ARG A 37 3.26 3.90 3.40
CA ARG A 37 2.98 4.31 4.77
C ARG A 37 1.80 5.28 4.73
N ILE A 38 0.78 5.02 5.54
CA ILE A 38 -0.43 5.83 5.55
C ILE A 38 -0.60 6.66 6.81
N GLY A 39 0.19 6.41 7.82
CA GLY A 39 0.17 7.20 9.04
C GLY A 39 1.26 6.76 9.99
N SER A 40 1.73 7.66 10.84
CA SER A 40 2.72 7.34 11.85
C SER A 40 2.67 8.32 13.02
N CYS A 41 3.14 7.84 14.16
CA CYS A 41 3.33 8.63 15.36
C CYS A 41 4.57 8.14 16.09
N GLN A 42 5.36 9.06 16.64
CA GLN A 42 6.52 8.73 17.44
C GLN A 42 6.60 9.64 18.65
N ILE A 43 6.79 9.07 19.83
CA ILE A 43 6.83 9.80 21.08
C ILE A 43 7.74 9.08 22.06
N SER A 44 8.28 9.80 23.02
CA SER A 44 9.14 9.25 24.07
C SER A 44 8.64 9.69 25.43
N GLY A 45 8.77 8.85 26.41
CA GLY A 45 8.39 9.16 27.79
C GLY A 45 8.03 7.93 28.60
N ARG A 46 7.49 8.19 29.77
CA ARG A 46 6.98 7.13 30.63
C ARG A 46 5.51 6.90 30.27
N PHE A 47 5.15 5.64 30.05
CA PHE A 47 3.81 5.27 29.58
C PHE A 47 3.41 5.99 28.30
N ALA A 48 4.35 6.18 27.41
CA ALA A 48 4.13 6.91 26.17
C ALA A 48 2.96 6.32 25.41
N THR A 49 2.06 7.16 24.96
CA THR A 49 0.88 6.79 24.18
C THR A 49 0.93 7.51 22.84
N CYS A 50 0.69 6.80 21.78
CA CYS A 50 0.88 7.30 20.44
C CYS A 50 -0.24 6.79 19.52
N GLU A 51 -0.83 7.66 18.75
CA GLU A 51 -1.86 7.30 17.79
C GLU A 51 -1.39 7.61 16.37
N ALA A 52 -1.46 6.61 15.50
CA ALA A 52 -1.22 6.75 14.09
C ALA A 52 -2.54 6.60 13.34
N SER A 53 -2.82 7.49 12.40
CA SER A 53 -4.03 7.43 11.60
C SER A 53 -3.76 7.83 10.16
N GLY A 54 -4.59 7.38 9.26
CA GLY A 54 -4.47 7.71 7.86
C GLY A 54 -5.55 7.07 7.02
N SER A 55 -5.58 7.48 5.76
CA SER A 55 -6.56 7.01 4.78
C SER A 55 -5.84 6.39 3.60
N VAL A 56 -6.46 5.40 2.99
CA VAL A 56 -5.90 4.72 1.84
C VAL A 56 -6.99 4.31 0.86
N ASN A 57 -6.72 4.45 -0.42
CA ASN A 57 -7.62 4.04 -1.48
C ASN A 57 -7.23 2.66 -2.00
N ASN A 58 -8.22 1.85 -2.27
CA ASN A 58 -8.08 0.51 -2.82
C ASN A 58 -7.05 -0.37 -2.09
N PRO A 59 -7.11 -0.47 -0.76
CA PRO A 59 -6.15 -1.29 -0.05
C PRO A 59 -6.38 -2.77 -0.30
N ILE A 60 -5.29 -3.50 -0.45
CA ILE A 60 -5.30 -4.95 -0.53
C ILE A 60 -5.06 -5.53 0.86
N ARG A 61 -4.26 -4.84 1.67
CA ARG A 61 -3.88 -5.29 3.02
C ARG A 61 -3.42 -4.09 3.82
N ILE A 62 -3.77 -4.06 5.08
CA ILE A 62 -3.35 -3.00 6.00
C ILE A 62 -2.70 -3.65 7.22
N LYS A 63 -1.58 -3.07 7.66
CA LYS A 63 -0.84 -3.54 8.83
C LYS A 63 -0.54 -2.40 9.77
N VAL A 64 -0.55 -2.71 11.08
CA VAL A 64 -0.04 -1.82 12.11
C VAL A 64 1.31 -2.35 12.58
N HIS A 65 2.24 -1.45 12.76
CA HIS A 65 3.58 -1.73 13.26
C HIS A 65 3.79 -0.96 14.56
N VAL A 66 4.25 -1.66 15.58
CA VAL A 66 4.56 -1.06 16.87
C VAL A 66 6.00 -1.40 17.23
N LYS A 67 6.80 -0.38 17.45
CA LYS A 67 8.21 -0.51 17.84
C LYS A 67 8.47 0.31 19.08
N ALA A 68 9.37 -0.13 19.90
CA ALA A 68 9.82 0.63 21.06
C ALA A 68 11.31 0.42 21.33
N VAL A 69 11.93 1.42 21.94
CA VAL A 69 13.30 1.35 22.40
C VAL A 69 13.33 1.82 23.85
N PRO A 70 13.71 0.92 24.78
CA PRO A 70 13.98 -0.50 24.60
C PRO A 70 12.72 -1.29 24.31
N ASN A 71 12.90 -2.51 23.81
CA ASN A 71 11.79 -3.41 23.57
C ASN A 71 11.07 -3.71 24.87
N GLN A 72 9.76 -3.62 24.88
CA GLN A 72 8.95 -3.80 26.07
C GLN A 72 7.51 -4.15 25.72
N ARG A 73 6.71 -4.43 26.74
CA ARG A 73 5.30 -4.71 26.55
C ARG A 73 4.54 -3.43 26.27
N PHE A 74 3.51 -3.58 25.46
CA PHE A 74 2.60 -2.51 25.12
C PHE A 74 1.17 -3.06 25.00
N SER A 75 0.22 -2.17 25.09
CA SER A 75 -1.19 -2.44 24.79
C SER A 75 -1.71 -1.41 23.82
N GLY A 76 -2.62 -1.81 22.98
CA GLY A 76 -3.18 -0.90 22.00
C GLY A 76 -4.44 -1.44 21.35
N ASN A 77 -5.07 -0.56 20.60
CA ASN A 77 -6.29 -0.85 19.86
C ASN A 77 -6.18 -0.26 18.46
N TRP A 78 -6.92 -0.82 17.56
CA TRP A 78 -7.06 -0.29 16.21
C TRP A 78 -8.53 -0.24 15.82
N SER A 79 -8.86 0.66 14.94
CA SER A 79 -10.18 0.78 14.34
C SER A 79 -10.05 1.16 12.88
N MET A 80 -11.02 0.76 12.10
CA MET A 80 -11.02 0.99 10.67
C MET A 80 -12.45 1.15 10.19
N VAL A 81 -12.66 2.09 9.31
CA VAL A 81 -13.91 2.26 8.59
C VAL A 81 -13.57 2.21 7.11
N CYS A 82 -14.16 1.26 6.42
CA CYS A 82 -13.96 1.13 4.98
C CYS A 82 -15.27 1.41 4.25
N SER A 83 -15.16 1.97 3.08
CA SER A 83 -16.30 2.23 2.19
C SER A 83 -16.17 1.41 0.91
N LYS A 84 -17.30 1.07 0.37
CA LYS A 84 -17.46 0.42 -0.90
C LYS A 84 -18.72 0.98 -1.54
N ARG A 85 -18.78 0.91 -2.86
CA ARG A 85 -19.81 1.55 -3.70
C ARG A 85 -21.20 1.73 -3.08
N ASN A 86 -21.66 0.84 -2.26
CA ASN A 86 -23.00 0.88 -1.70
C ASN A 86 -23.05 0.90 -0.18
N GLY A 87 -22.00 1.35 0.48
CA GLY A 87 -22.04 1.44 1.93
C GLY A 87 -20.70 1.52 2.59
N ALA A 88 -20.72 1.55 3.90
CA ALA A 88 -19.56 1.58 4.75
C ALA A 88 -19.70 0.56 5.87
N ALA A 89 -18.60 0.02 6.33
CA ALA A 89 -18.56 -0.88 7.47
C ALA A 89 -17.28 -0.66 8.25
N SER A 90 -17.30 -1.04 9.52
CA SER A 90 -16.18 -0.87 10.42
C SER A 90 -15.69 -2.20 10.97
N SER A 91 -14.44 -2.21 11.35
CA SER A 91 -13.84 -3.29 12.12
C SER A 91 -12.89 -2.71 13.16
N SER A 92 -12.63 -3.45 14.20
CA SER A 92 -11.73 -3.02 15.27
C SER A 92 -11.14 -4.23 15.97
N GLY A 93 -10.13 -3.99 16.77
CA GLY A 93 -9.48 -5.05 17.53
C GLY A 93 -8.35 -4.52 18.40
N THR A 94 -7.63 -5.43 19.01
CA THR A 94 -6.51 -5.12 19.87
C THR A 94 -5.20 -5.45 19.20
N VAL A 95 -4.15 -4.73 19.57
CA VAL A 95 -2.78 -5.06 19.24
C VAL A 95 -1.95 -4.89 20.50
N SER A 96 -1.36 -5.94 20.97
CA SER A 96 -0.62 -5.92 22.24
C SER A 96 0.47 -6.97 22.23
N GLY A 97 1.36 -6.91 23.20
CA GLY A 97 2.44 -7.87 23.38
C GLY A 97 3.78 -7.19 23.55
N LEU A 98 4.82 -7.85 23.09
CA LEU A 98 6.17 -7.32 23.10
C LEU A 98 6.49 -6.63 21.78
N THR A 99 7.18 -5.51 21.86
CA THR A 99 7.72 -4.86 20.66
C THR A 99 9.01 -5.54 20.21
N PRO A 100 9.32 -5.57 18.92
CA PRO A 100 8.50 -5.06 17.80
C PRO A 100 7.33 -5.99 17.46
N ARG A 101 6.25 -5.42 17.05
CA ARG A 101 5.05 -6.18 16.68
C ARG A 101 4.46 -5.66 15.38
N VAL A 102 4.05 -6.57 14.54
CA VAL A 102 3.33 -6.26 13.30
C VAL A 102 2.06 -7.08 13.30
N LYS A 103 0.95 -6.44 13.05
CA LYS A 103 -0.34 -7.11 12.96
C LYS A 103 -1.07 -6.70 11.69
N GLU A 104 -1.57 -7.69 10.96
CA GLU A 104 -2.45 -7.44 9.84
C GLU A 104 -3.86 -7.17 10.35
N LEU A 105 -4.46 -6.12 9.87
CA LEU A 105 -5.78 -5.67 10.29
C LEU A 105 -6.85 -6.30 9.40
N ARG A 106 -7.91 -6.78 10.02
CA ARG A 106 -8.99 -7.42 9.29
C ARG A 106 -9.93 -6.37 8.72
N MET A 107 -9.94 -6.24 7.41
CA MET A 107 -10.82 -5.32 6.72
C MET A 107 -12.27 -5.85 6.75
N PRO A 108 -13.25 -4.95 6.88
CA PRO A 108 -14.66 -5.35 6.93
C PRO A 108 -15.22 -5.78 5.58
N PHE A 109 -14.54 -5.45 4.49
CA PHE A 109 -14.90 -5.86 3.14
C PHE A 109 -13.71 -6.50 2.44
N ALA A 110 -13.99 -7.36 1.50
CA ALA A 110 -13.01 -7.76 0.51
C ALA A 110 -12.94 -6.64 -0.54
N SER A 111 -11.74 -6.17 -0.82
CA SER A 111 -11.49 -5.13 -1.82
C SER A 111 -12.32 -3.86 -1.62
N PRO A 112 -12.15 -3.15 -0.50
CA PRO A 112 -12.83 -1.89 -0.28
C PRO A 112 -12.31 -0.80 -1.22
N ASP A 113 -13.14 0.22 -1.48
CA ASP A 113 -12.73 1.36 -2.29
C ASP A 113 -11.80 2.28 -1.53
N SER A 114 -12.03 2.44 -0.24
CA SER A 114 -11.17 3.23 0.64
C SER A 114 -11.33 2.80 2.08
N CYS A 115 -10.31 3.06 2.89
CA CYS A 115 -10.36 2.82 4.33
C CYS A 115 -9.71 3.97 5.10
N ASP A 116 -10.34 4.35 6.21
CA ASP A 116 -9.76 5.23 7.20
C ASP A 116 -9.38 4.36 8.40
N VAL A 117 -8.16 4.47 8.85
CA VAL A 117 -7.57 3.58 9.84
C VAL A 117 -6.92 4.39 10.94
N ALA A 118 -7.08 3.94 12.17
CA ALA A 118 -6.39 4.50 13.32
C ALA A 118 -5.90 3.36 14.22
N ALA A 119 -4.73 3.55 14.81
CA ALA A 119 -4.18 2.63 15.79
C ALA A 119 -3.50 3.42 16.90
N ILE A 120 -3.81 3.09 18.14
CA ILE A 120 -3.24 3.72 19.32
C ILE A 120 -2.53 2.65 20.14
N ALA A 121 -1.37 2.96 20.66
CA ALA A 121 -0.63 2.07 21.52
C ALA A 121 -0.01 2.83 22.68
N SER A 122 0.12 2.16 23.83
CA SER A 122 0.73 2.70 25.03
C SER A 122 1.78 1.74 25.57
N LEU A 123 2.92 2.29 25.94
CA LEU A 123 3.98 1.52 26.59
C LEU A 123 3.66 1.25 28.06
N ASN A 124 4.08 0.11 28.56
CA ASN A 124 3.93 -0.20 29.99
C ASN A 124 5.05 0.41 30.83
N GLY A 125 6.10 0.91 30.24
CA GLY A 125 7.24 1.50 30.91
C GLY A 125 7.73 2.77 30.21
N ARG A 126 8.97 3.11 30.45
CA ARG A 126 9.62 4.26 29.82
C ARG A 126 10.32 3.84 28.53
N GLY A 127 10.21 4.65 27.51
CA GLY A 127 10.90 4.40 26.25
C GLY A 127 10.41 5.29 25.13
N SER A 128 10.96 5.03 23.95
CA SER A 128 10.51 5.63 22.71
C SER A 128 9.52 4.68 22.03
N LEU A 129 8.37 5.18 21.67
CA LEU A 129 7.31 4.41 21.01
C LEU A 129 7.11 4.94 19.59
N HIS A 130 7.10 4.06 18.63
CA HIS A 130 6.80 4.37 17.25
C HIS A 130 5.68 3.44 16.75
N VAL A 131 4.56 4.04 16.40
CA VAL A 131 3.42 3.34 15.81
C VAL A 131 3.25 3.84 14.38
N TYR A 132 3.14 2.95 13.43
CA TYR A 132 2.86 3.36 12.06
C TYR A 132 2.02 2.33 11.32
N LEU A 133 1.31 2.83 10.33
CA LEU A 133 0.40 2.05 9.50
C LEU A 133 0.96 1.95 8.10
N THR A 134 0.86 0.77 7.54
CA THR A 134 1.21 0.54 6.14
C THR A 134 0.05 -0.12 5.41
N ALA A 135 -0.07 0.17 4.15
CA ALA A 135 -1.05 -0.47 3.30
C ALA A 135 -0.38 -0.99 2.02
N ARG A 136 -0.80 -2.14 1.59
CA ARG A 136 -0.46 -2.65 0.27
C ARG A 136 -1.57 -2.24 -0.68
N VAL A 137 -1.20 -1.59 -1.76
CA VAL A 137 -2.13 -1.09 -2.78
C VAL A 137 -1.70 -1.60 -4.16
N PRO A 138 -2.62 -1.63 -5.12
CA PRO A 138 -2.30 -2.03 -6.50
C PRO A 138 -1.24 -1.16 -7.14
#